data_cb5a525dde46db5192bfc7736a5ff416
#
_entry.id   cb5a525dde46db5192bfc7736a5ff416
#
_cell.length_a   1.000
_cell.length_b   1.000
_cell.length_c   1.000
_cell.angle_alpha   90.00
_cell.angle_beta   90.00
_cell.angle_gamma   90.00
#
_symmetry.space_group_name_H-M   'P 1'
#
loop_
_entity.id
_entity.type
_entity.pdbx_description
1 polymer ?
#
loop_
_entity_poly.entity_id
_entity_poly.type
_entity_poly.pdbx_seq_one_letter_code
_entity_poly.pdbx_strand_id
1 'polypeptide(L)'
;MAELTASDSKLIQYLNEAYGKERELETALQAHIKMAGSRATYKKRLQDHLKETKAQAKGLERRIKKLGGKAEALNLPGPDVASGVASTATAVANKAVSAAKGPVHALRGTGEAEKLLKNAKTELWNEYEEIGNYVAIETLAKTVGDKETEKLARDFRKQEERMAAFLQRLLPQLTKAVATEEIPASERRGGSSRRSTARSNGSRTSRSSSRASGGSRSSGGSRSSGRSRSSRSSS
;
A
#
# COMPACT_ATOMS: atom_id res chain seq x y z
N MET A 1 39.20 22.22 -7.29
CA MET A 1 38.08 21.27 -7.06
C MET A 1 38.02 20.44 -8.32
N ALA A 2 37.92 19.10 -8.21
CA ALA A 2 37.75 18.27 -9.39
C ALA A 2 36.37 18.60 -10.02
N GLU A 3 36.34 18.71 -11.34
CA GLU A 3 35.10 18.92 -12.07
C GLU A 3 34.21 17.69 -11.95
N LEU A 4 32.91 17.89 -11.65
CA LEU A 4 31.97 16.80 -11.54
C LEU A 4 31.78 16.13 -12.91
N THR A 5 31.81 14.80 -12.93
CA THR A 5 31.48 14.07 -14.14
C THR A 5 29.99 14.21 -14.46
N ALA A 6 29.58 13.98 -15.70
CA ALA A 6 28.18 13.95 -16.10
C ALA A 6 27.39 12.88 -15.32
N SER A 7 28.05 11.75 -15.04
CA SER A 7 27.48 10.67 -14.23
C SER A 7 27.21 11.09 -12.79
N ASP A 8 28.21 11.72 -12.14
CA ASP A 8 28.06 12.21 -10.77
C ASP A 8 26.99 13.30 -10.68
N SER A 9 26.99 14.23 -11.64
CA SER A 9 25.99 15.30 -11.71
C SER A 9 24.58 14.74 -11.80
N LYS A 10 24.36 13.71 -12.62
CA LYS A 10 23.05 13.09 -12.78
C LYS A 10 22.63 12.26 -11.55
N LEU A 11 23.56 11.55 -10.93
CA LEU A 11 23.32 10.87 -9.65
C LEU A 11 22.96 11.85 -8.54
N ILE A 12 23.69 12.97 -8.43
CA ILE A 12 23.41 14.02 -7.45
C ILE A 12 22.01 14.59 -7.66
N GLN A 13 21.59 14.81 -8.91
CA GLN A 13 20.25 15.28 -9.21
C GLN A 13 19.18 14.33 -8.64
N TYR A 14 19.25 13.04 -8.97
CA TYR A 14 18.26 12.05 -8.50
C TYR A 14 18.29 11.83 -6.99
N LEU A 15 19.50 11.85 -6.39
CA LEU A 15 19.65 11.78 -4.94
C LEU A 15 19.04 13.00 -4.23
N ASN A 16 19.11 14.21 -4.84
CA ASN A 16 18.49 15.41 -4.31
C ASN A 16 16.95 15.37 -4.42
N GLU A 17 16.41 14.78 -5.49
CA GLU A 17 14.97 14.54 -5.62
C GLU A 17 14.47 13.65 -4.48
N ALA A 18 15.13 12.51 -4.25
CA ALA A 18 14.80 11.62 -3.14
C ALA A 18 15.02 12.30 -1.77
N TYR A 19 16.12 13.05 -1.59
CA TYR A 19 16.38 13.79 -0.35
C TYR A 19 15.28 14.79 -0.04
N GLY A 20 14.81 15.53 -1.04
CA GLY A 20 13.69 16.48 -0.88
C GLY A 20 12.42 15.78 -0.43
N LYS A 21 12.12 14.61 -1.02
CA LYS A 21 10.95 13.80 -0.67
C LYS A 21 11.02 13.28 0.76
N GLU A 22 12.15 12.73 1.19
CA GLU A 22 12.35 12.29 2.58
C GLU A 22 12.16 13.42 3.59
N ARG A 23 12.59 14.64 3.27
CA ARG A 23 12.40 15.81 4.13
C ARG A 23 10.93 16.25 4.23
N GLU A 24 10.19 16.13 3.13
CA GLU A 24 8.74 16.37 3.10
C GLU A 24 8.01 15.34 3.98
N LEU A 25 8.33 14.06 3.79
CA LEU A 25 7.72 12.96 4.52
C LEU A 25 8.02 13.00 6.01
N GLU A 26 9.19 13.43 6.43
CA GLU A 26 9.48 13.62 7.85
C GLU A 26 8.42 14.52 8.53
N THR A 27 7.98 15.57 7.84
CA THR A 27 6.95 16.49 8.34
C THR A 27 5.55 15.84 8.30
N ALA A 28 5.21 15.18 7.19
CA ALA A 28 3.93 14.52 7.03
C ALA A 28 3.73 13.40 8.06
N LEU A 29 4.73 12.54 8.26
CA LEU A 29 4.69 11.45 9.24
C LEU A 29 4.50 11.95 10.67
N GLN A 30 5.13 13.07 11.05
CA GLN A 30 4.92 13.66 12.38
C GLN A 30 3.45 14.09 12.59
N ALA A 31 2.80 14.62 11.56
CA ALA A 31 1.39 14.96 11.59
C ALA A 31 0.51 13.71 11.67
N HIS A 32 0.78 12.70 10.84
CA HIS A 32 0.00 11.46 10.81
C HIS A 32 0.14 10.64 12.10
N ILE A 33 1.31 10.63 12.74
CA ILE A 33 1.52 10.01 14.06
C ILE A 33 0.59 10.64 15.12
N LYS A 34 0.43 11.97 15.11
CA LYS A 34 -0.50 12.67 16.01
C LYS A 34 -1.96 12.29 15.71
N MET A 35 -2.30 12.12 14.44
CA MET A 35 -3.65 11.77 14.00
C MET A 35 -3.97 10.27 14.10
N ALA A 36 -2.99 9.41 14.34
CA ALA A 36 -3.20 7.96 14.43
C ALA A 36 -4.06 7.50 15.63
N GLY A 37 -4.35 8.42 16.57
CA GLY A 37 -5.29 8.19 17.65
C GLY A 37 -4.97 6.98 18.53
N SER A 38 -5.98 6.18 18.79
CA SER A 38 -5.90 4.96 19.62
C SER A 38 -5.33 3.73 18.89
N ARG A 39 -5.06 3.80 17.60
CA ARG A 39 -4.57 2.65 16.82
C ARG A 39 -3.07 2.42 17.03
N ALA A 40 -2.73 1.81 18.17
CA ALA A 40 -1.36 1.64 18.64
C ALA A 40 -0.41 1.01 17.62
N THR A 41 -0.84 -0.05 16.90
CA THR A 41 -0.03 -0.74 15.89
C THR A 41 0.30 0.18 14.70
N TYR A 42 -0.69 0.93 14.20
CA TYR A 42 -0.47 1.88 13.11
C TYR A 42 0.45 3.01 13.56
N LYS A 43 0.16 3.61 14.71
CA LYS A 43 0.99 4.68 15.30
C LYS A 43 2.44 4.24 15.48
N LYS A 44 2.65 3.04 16.04
CA LYS A 44 4.00 2.48 16.19
C LYS A 44 4.70 2.32 14.85
N ARG A 45 4.03 1.79 13.82
CA ARG A 45 4.65 1.62 12.49
C ARG A 45 5.04 2.96 11.88
N LEU A 46 4.18 4.00 12.00
CA LEU A 46 4.53 5.36 11.56
C LEU A 46 5.75 5.93 12.30
N GLN A 47 5.84 5.69 13.62
CA GLN A 47 6.99 6.13 14.42
C GLN A 47 8.29 5.44 13.99
N ASP A 48 8.22 4.15 13.69
CA ASP A 48 9.39 3.39 13.24
C ASP A 48 9.78 3.84 11.83
N HIS A 49 8.80 4.06 10.95
CA HIS A 49 9.04 4.59 9.60
C HIS A 49 9.62 6.01 9.63
N LEU A 50 9.17 6.89 10.51
CA LEU A 50 9.79 8.21 10.69
C LEU A 50 11.29 8.13 11.04
N LYS A 51 11.72 7.09 11.77
CA LYS A 51 13.15 6.86 12.04
C LYS A 51 13.88 6.38 10.78
N GLU A 52 13.23 5.52 9.99
CA GLU A 52 13.73 5.07 8.69
C GLU A 52 13.93 6.27 7.75
N THR A 53 12.90 7.10 7.53
CA THR A 53 12.92 8.35 6.74
C THR A 53 14.06 9.30 7.13
N LYS A 54 14.22 9.54 8.45
CA LYS A 54 15.34 10.38 8.95
C LYS A 54 16.71 9.78 8.67
N ALA A 55 16.84 8.48 8.74
CA ALA A 55 18.10 7.79 8.45
C ALA A 55 18.40 7.81 6.94
N GLN A 56 17.37 7.68 6.11
CA GLN A 56 17.44 7.78 4.65
C GLN A 56 17.88 9.18 4.22
N ALA A 57 17.23 10.23 4.71
CA ALA A 57 17.64 11.61 4.43
C ALA A 57 19.13 11.86 4.76
N LYS A 58 19.59 11.39 5.93
CA LYS A 58 21.00 11.49 6.30
C LYS A 58 21.92 10.64 5.40
N GLY A 59 21.44 9.47 4.96
CA GLY A 59 22.19 8.60 4.04
C GLY A 59 22.37 9.25 2.67
N LEU A 60 21.29 9.82 2.13
CA LEU A 60 21.28 10.56 0.88
C LEU A 60 22.19 11.78 0.95
N GLU A 61 22.07 12.59 2.01
CA GLU A 61 22.94 13.76 2.23
C GLU A 61 24.42 13.39 2.22
N ARG A 62 24.80 12.34 2.94
CA ARG A 62 26.21 11.86 2.97
C ARG A 62 26.67 11.40 1.60
N ARG A 63 25.79 10.69 0.85
CA ARG A 63 26.15 10.20 -0.48
C ARG A 63 26.32 11.34 -1.48
N ILE A 64 25.42 12.32 -1.47
CA ILE A 64 25.52 13.54 -2.30
C ILE A 64 26.84 14.27 -2.03
N LYS A 65 27.18 14.50 -0.75
CA LYS A 65 28.46 15.13 -0.37
C LYS A 65 29.68 14.34 -0.84
N LYS A 66 29.63 13.01 -0.75
CA LYS A 66 30.73 12.15 -1.20
C LYS A 66 30.92 12.19 -2.72
N LEU A 67 29.87 12.42 -3.49
CA LEU A 67 29.93 12.65 -4.93
C LEU A 67 30.36 14.08 -5.30
N GLY A 68 30.64 14.95 -4.30
CA GLY A 68 31.04 16.33 -4.52
C GLY A 68 29.88 17.31 -4.67
N GLY A 69 28.65 16.87 -4.47
CA GLY A 69 27.45 17.71 -4.53
C GLY A 69 27.08 18.33 -3.18
N LYS A 70 25.99 19.11 -3.22
CA LYS A 70 25.34 19.69 -2.05
C LYS A 70 23.93 19.12 -1.93
N ALA A 71 23.54 18.68 -0.73
CA ALA A 71 22.20 18.23 -0.48
C ALA A 71 21.26 19.44 -0.42
N GLU A 72 20.34 19.50 -1.36
CA GLU A 72 19.33 20.54 -1.48
C GLU A 72 17.97 19.86 -1.64
N ALA A 73 17.00 20.25 -0.82
CA ALA A 73 15.62 19.80 -1.02
C ALA A 73 15.09 20.52 -2.28
N LEU A 74 15.11 19.83 -3.39
CA LEU A 74 14.47 20.32 -4.61
C LEU A 74 12.96 20.16 -4.40
N ASN A 75 12.27 21.28 -4.23
CA ASN A 75 10.80 21.31 -4.29
C ASN A 75 10.40 21.11 -5.75
N LEU A 76 10.38 19.86 -6.20
CA LEU A 76 9.76 19.54 -7.48
C LEU A 76 8.26 19.79 -7.34
N PRO A 77 7.62 20.47 -8.32
CA PRO A 77 6.18 20.52 -8.36
C PRO A 77 5.67 19.11 -8.66
N GLY A 78 5.48 18.32 -7.61
CA GLY A 78 4.72 17.08 -7.70
C GLY A 78 3.26 17.42 -7.97
N PRO A 79 2.44 16.49 -8.49
CA PRO A 79 1.01 16.69 -8.49
C PRO A 79 0.59 16.92 -7.03
N ASP A 80 0.10 18.14 -6.74
CA ASP A 80 -0.38 18.57 -5.43
C ASP A 80 -1.44 17.57 -4.91
N VAL A 81 -0.99 16.46 -4.36
CA VAL A 81 -1.83 15.59 -3.55
C VAL A 81 -1.82 16.18 -2.16
N ALA A 82 -2.61 17.24 -2.03
CA ALA A 82 -3.03 17.91 -0.81
C ALA A 82 -2.44 17.33 0.49
N SER A 83 -1.16 17.56 0.74
CA SER A 83 -0.67 17.63 2.10
C SER A 83 -1.29 18.90 2.67
N GLY A 84 -2.24 18.76 3.59
CA GLY A 84 -2.91 19.89 4.22
C GLY A 84 -2.02 20.70 5.15
N VAL A 85 -0.76 20.93 4.76
CA VAL A 85 0.20 21.80 5.40
C VAL A 85 0.67 22.79 4.36
N ALA A 86 -0.07 23.87 4.22
CA ALA A 86 0.22 24.99 3.35
C ALA A 86 1.59 25.59 3.68
N SER A 87 2.53 25.53 2.73
CA SER A 87 3.57 26.54 2.66
C SER A 87 2.92 27.86 2.26
N THR A 88 3.19 28.92 3.00
CA THR A 88 2.52 30.21 2.95
C THR A 88 2.61 30.99 1.62
N ALA A 89 3.38 30.51 0.63
CA ALA A 89 3.51 31.15 -0.68
C ALA A 89 2.54 30.61 -1.76
N THR A 90 2.00 29.40 -1.59
CA THR A 90 1.06 28.79 -2.53
C THR A 90 -0.41 28.90 -2.08
N ALA A 91 -0.65 29.51 -0.91
CA ALA A 91 -1.96 29.60 -0.29
C ALA A 91 -3.00 30.39 -1.09
N VAL A 92 -2.59 31.30 -1.96
CA VAL A 92 -3.51 32.15 -2.73
C VAL A 92 -4.05 31.44 -3.96
N ALA A 93 -3.23 30.63 -4.65
CA ALA A 93 -3.66 29.86 -5.81
C ALA A 93 -4.54 28.65 -5.43
N ASN A 94 -4.24 28.01 -4.27
CA ASN A 94 -4.97 26.83 -3.79
C ASN A 94 -6.35 27.16 -3.20
N LYS A 95 -6.60 28.40 -2.79
CA LYS A 95 -7.91 28.81 -2.28
C LYS A 95 -9.02 28.74 -3.34
N ALA A 96 -8.69 29.02 -4.62
CA ALA A 96 -9.64 28.90 -5.72
C ALA A 96 -9.92 27.44 -6.14
N VAL A 97 -8.91 26.57 -6.08
CA VAL A 97 -9.06 25.12 -6.37
C VAL A 97 -9.76 24.39 -5.21
N SER A 98 -9.53 24.82 -3.97
CA SER A 98 -10.20 24.28 -2.78
C SER A 98 -11.68 24.62 -2.74
N ALA A 99 -12.08 25.78 -3.25
CA ALA A 99 -13.49 26.19 -3.34
C ALA A 99 -14.29 25.33 -4.34
N ALA A 100 -13.67 24.87 -5.42
CA ALA A 100 -14.31 23.98 -6.40
C ALA A 100 -14.41 22.52 -5.90
N LYS A 101 -13.56 22.09 -4.96
CA LYS A 101 -13.59 20.76 -4.31
C LYS A 101 -14.37 20.71 -3.00
N GLY A 102 -14.82 21.86 -2.50
CA GLY A 102 -15.52 22.01 -1.22
C GLY A 102 -16.74 21.08 -1.04
N PRO A 103 -17.67 20.99 -1.99
CA PRO A 103 -18.83 20.11 -1.86
C PRO A 103 -18.51 18.63 -1.80
N VAL A 104 -17.47 18.19 -2.54
CA VAL A 104 -17.05 16.77 -2.57
C VAL A 104 -16.33 16.38 -1.27
N HIS A 105 -15.62 17.33 -0.63
CA HIS A 105 -14.99 17.08 0.67
C HIS A 105 -15.98 17.16 1.84
N ALA A 106 -17.03 17.92 1.72
CA ALA A 106 -18.10 18.00 2.73
C ALA A 106 -18.94 16.70 2.79
N LEU A 107 -19.01 15.94 1.69
CA LEU A 107 -19.66 14.63 1.62
C LEU A 107 -18.79 13.46 2.11
N ARG A 108 -17.50 13.69 2.42
CA ARG A 108 -16.64 12.67 3.01
C ARG A 108 -16.81 12.70 4.51
N GLY A 109 -17.21 11.57 5.08
CA GLY A 109 -17.41 11.39 6.52
C GLY A 109 -16.30 12.04 7.35
N THR A 110 -16.68 12.64 8.46
CA THR A 110 -15.78 13.34 9.40
C THR A 110 -15.27 12.41 10.49
N GLY A 111 -15.64 11.11 10.43
CA GLY A 111 -15.31 10.09 11.41
C GLY A 111 -13.80 9.87 11.59
N GLU A 112 -13.43 9.29 12.72
CA GLU A 112 -12.02 8.98 13.02
C GLU A 112 -11.47 7.96 12.01
N ALA A 113 -12.26 6.92 11.67
CA ALA A 113 -11.86 5.90 10.72
C ALA A 113 -11.63 6.47 9.31
N GLU A 114 -12.46 7.40 8.84
CA GLU A 114 -12.30 8.05 7.53
C GLU A 114 -11.02 8.89 7.48
N LYS A 115 -10.70 9.63 8.54
CA LYS A 115 -9.45 10.39 8.64
C LYS A 115 -8.23 9.48 8.56
N LEU A 116 -8.25 8.37 9.28
CA LEU A 116 -7.17 7.38 9.27
C LEU A 116 -7.04 6.70 7.91
N LEU A 117 -8.16 6.38 7.25
CA LEU A 117 -8.17 5.82 5.91
C LEU A 117 -7.55 6.79 4.89
N LYS A 118 -7.89 8.07 4.96
CA LYS A 118 -7.29 9.11 4.09
C LYS A 118 -5.79 9.21 4.31
N ASN A 119 -5.34 9.28 5.56
CA ASN A 119 -3.93 9.34 5.88
C ASN A 119 -3.17 8.11 5.36
N ALA A 120 -3.69 6.91 5.62
CA ALA A 120 -3.07 5.67 5.13
C ALA A 120 -3.00 5.59 3.59
N LYS A 121 -3.99 6.15 2.89
CA LYS A 121 -3.97 6.25 1.41
C LYS A 121 -2.92 7.24 0.92
N THR A 122 -2.77 8.37 1.59
CA THR A 122 -1.74 9.37 1.27
C THR A 122 -0.35 8.80 1.52
N GLU A 123 -0.13 8.13 2.67
CA GLU A 123 1.13 7.44 2.95
C GLU A 123 1.45 6.40 1.87
N LEU A 124 0.50 5.53 1.51
CA LEU A 124 0.74 4.52 0.47
C LEU A 124 1.13 5.15 -0.88
N TRP A 125 0.56 6.30 -1.23
CA TRP A 125 0.96 7.04 -2.42
C TRP A 125 2.42 7.51 -2.32
N ASN A 126 2.81 8.06 -1.18
CA ASN A 126 4.17 8.52 -0.94
C ASN A 126 5.18 7.38 -1.04
N GLU A 127 4.88 6.22 -0.42
CA GLU A 127 5.74 5.03 -0.50
C GLU A 127 6.00 4.60 -1.96
N TYR A 128 4.97 4.62 -2.81
CA TYR A 128 5.16 4.26 -4.22
C TYR A 128 5.98 5.29 -5.01
N GLU A 129 5.88 6.56 -4.67
CA GLU A 129 6.74 7.61 -5.25
C GLU A 129 8.20 7.38 -4.84
N GLU A 130 8.47 7.09 -3.57
CA GLU A 130 9.81 6.80 -3.06
C GLU A 130 10.39 5.52 -3.64
N ILE A 131 9.60 4.45 -3.76
CA ILE A 131 10.00 3.23 -4.46
C ILE A 131 10.42 3.56 -5.90
N GLY A 132 9.66 4.40 -6.60
CA GLY A 132 9.99 4.88 -7.96
C GLY A 132 11.32 5.63 -8.02
N ASN A 133 11.54 6.56 -7.09
CA ASN A 133 12.77 7.32 -6.98
C ASN A 133 13.98 6.40 -6.73
N TYR A 134 13.86 5.46 -5.78
CA TYR A 134 14.95 4.53 -5.49
C TYR A 134 15.20 3.52 -6.60
N VAL A 135 14.19 3.09 -7.36
CA VAL A 135 14.39 2.27 -8.58
C VAL A 135 15.18 3.05 -9.63
N ALA A 136 14.86 4.32 -9.84
CA ALA A 136 15.58 5.16 -10.80
C ALA A 136 17.04 5.36 -10.38
N ILE A 137 17.30 5.67 -9.10
CA ILE A 137 18.64 5.84 -8.54
C ILE A 137 19.45 4.54 -8.63
N GLU A 138 18.88 3.40 -8.22
CA GLU A 138 19.51 2.08 -8.27
C GLU A 138 19.91 1.71 -9.70
N THR A 139 19.00 1.95 -10.66
CA THR A 139 19.24 1.66 -12.07
C THR A 139 20.33 2.54 -12.66
N LEU A 140 20.28 3.85 -12.40
CA LEU A 140 21.31 4.78 -12.88
C LEU A 140 22.68 4.44 -12.28
N ALA A 141 22.76 4.22 -10.96
CA ALA A 141 23.98 3.88 -10.26
C ALA A 141 24.61 2.59 -10.82
N LYS A 142 23.78 1.57 -11.09
CA LYS A 142 24.22 0.33 -11.73
C LYS A 142 24.79 0.59 -13.14
N THR A 143 24.12 1.42 -13.92
CA THR A 143 24.51 1.74 -15.30
C THR A 143 25.87 2.45 -15.35
N VAL A 144 26.15 3.34 -14.39
CA VAL A 144 27.42 4.08 -14.33
C VAL A 144 28.50 3.41 -13.46
N GLY A 145 28.20 2.23 -12.89
CA GLY A 145 29.14 1.44 -12.10
C GLY A 145 29.32 1.91 -10.64
N ASP A 146 28.47 2.79 -10.13
CA ASP A 146 28.51 3.27 -8.73
C ASP A 146 27.86 2.27 -7.77
N LYS A 147 28.64 1.31 -7.31
CA LYS A 147 28.15 0.24 -6.41
C LYS A 147 27.67 0.72 -5.06
N GLU A 148 28.21 1.84 -4.55
CA GLU A 148 27.81 2.38 -3.26
C GLU A 148 26.40 2.99 -3.33
N THR A 149 26.14 3.81 -4.37
CA THR A 149 24.81 4.38 -4.61
C THR A 149 23.80 3.29 -4.98
N GLU A 150 24.18 2.30 -5.80
CA GLU A 150 23.34 1.15 -6.13
C GLU A 150 22.85 0.42 -4.86
N LYS A 151 23.81 0.13 -3.95
CA LYS A 151 23.47 -0.55 -2.69
C LYS A 151 22.59 0.31 -1.79
N LEU A 152 22.91 1.60 -1.64
CA LEU A 152 22.14 2.53 -0.82
C LEU A 152 20.67 2.59 -1.29
N ALA A 153 20.45 2.84 -2.57
CA ALA A 153 19.12 2.96 -3.16
C ALA A 153 18.32 1.66 -3.01
N ARG A 154 18.95 0.50 -3.27
CA ARG A 154 18.31 -0.80 -3.08
C ARG A 154 17.90 -1.06 -1.64
N ASP A 155 18.74 -0.70 -0.67
CA ASP A 155 18.45 -0.93 0.74
C ASP A 155 17.31 -0.02 1.22
N PHE A 156 17.25 1.23 0.76
CA PHE A 156 16.16 2.17 1.04
C PHE A 156 14.87 1.73 0.37
N ARG A 157 14.88 1.42 -0.92
CA ARG A 157 13.71 0.88 -1.63
C ARG A 157 13.03 -0.28 -0.88
N LYS A 158 13.81 -1.21 -0.33
CA LYS A 158 13.27 -2.32 0.47
C LYS A 158 12.58 -1.86 1.76
N GLN A 159 12.96 -0.71 2.31
CA GLN A 159 12.29 -0.14 3.48
C GLN A 159 10.90 0.37 3.08
N GLU A 160 10.81 1.10 1.96
CA GLU A 160 9.54 1.61 1.44
C GLU A 160 8.60 0.48 0.99
N GLU A 161 9.12 -0.54 0.33
CA GLU A 161 8.35 -1.74 -0.04
C GLU A 161 7.71 -2.42 1.20
N ARG A 162 8.43 -2.45 2.34
CA ARG A 162 7.87 -2.99 3.59
C ARG A 162 6.77 -2.10 4.18
N MET A 163 6.94 -0.78 4.10
CA MET A 163 5.93 0.16 4.57
C MET A 163 4.71 0.13 3.65
N ALA A 164 4.87 0.16 2.33
CA ALA A 164 3.79 0.02 1.36
C ALA A 164 3.00 -1.28 1.60
N ALA A 165 3.67 -2.40 1.79
CA ALA A 165 3.02 -3.68 2.09
C ALA A 165 2.25 -3.67 3.42
N PHE A 166 2.72 -2.96 4.44
CA PHE A 166 1.98 -2.76 5.68
C PHE A 166 0.70 -1.95 5.44
N LEU A 167 0.80 -0.83 4.73
CA LEU A 167 -0.33 0.05 4.42
C LEU A 167 -1.38 -0.67 3.56
N GLN A 168 -0.97 -1.44 2.56
CA GLN A 168 -1.89 -2.26 1.76
C GLN A 168 -2.72 -3.23 2.61
N ARG A 169 -2.13 -3.83 3.64
CA ARG A 169 -2.86 -4.70 4.58
C ARG A 169 -3.72 -3.92 5.55
N LEU A 170 -3.36 -2.68 5.86
CA LEU A 170 -4.10 -1.81 6.77
C LEU A 170 -5.36 -1.23 6.11
N LEU A 171 -5.29 -0.84 4.82
CA LEU A 171 -6.38 -0.18 4.11
C LEU A 171 -7.73 -0.93 4.18
N PRO A 172 -7.80 -2.26 3.92
CA PRO A 172 -9.07 -2.99 4.07
C PRO A 172 -9.64 -2.95 5.50
N GLN A 173 -8.77 -2.91 6.51
CA GLN A 173 -9.21 -2.84 7.91
C GLN A 173 -9.81 -1.46 8.22
N LEU A 174 -9.17 -0.39 7.74
CA LEU A 174 -9.67 0.98 7.89
C LEU A 174 -10.97 1.17 7.11
N THR A 175 -11.06 0.66 5.90
CA THR A 175 -12.30 0.72 5.09
C THR A 175 -13.47 0.01 5.78
N LYS A 176 -13.22 -1.16 6.41
CA LYS A 176 -14.24 -1.84 7.21
C LYS A 176 -14.65 -1.03 8.43
N ALA A 177 -13.71 -0.34 9.07
CA ALA A 177 -14.01 0.54 10.20
C ALA A 177 -14.91 1.71 9.76
N VAL A 178 -14.60 2.37 8.64
CA VAL A 178 -15.45 3.41 8.03
C VAL A 178 -16.85 2.87 7.76
N ALA A 179 -16.95 1.71 7.13
CA ALA A 179 -18.25 1.10 6.87
C ALA A 179 -19.04 0.80 8.17
N THR A 180 -18.31 0.51 9.27
CA THR A 180 -18.96 0.27 10.57
C THR A 180 -19.42 1.56 11.22
N GLU A 181 -18.68 2.65 11.08
CA GLU A 181 -19.02 3.97 11.64
C GLU A 181 -20.15 4.66 10.85
N GLU A 182 -20.15 4.54 9.51
CA GLU A 182 -20.97 5.41 8.65
C GLU A 182 -22.16 4.68 8.01
N ILE A 183 -22.17 3.33 7.95
CA ILE A 183 -23.25 2.56 7.32
C ILE A 183 -24.05 1.81 8.38
N PRO A 184 -25.37 1.99 8.46
CA PRO A 184 -26.24 1.24 9.36
C PRO A 184 -26.08 -0.28 9.19
N ALA A 185 -26.17 -1.02 10.30
CA ALA A 185 -26.00 -2.49 10.28
C ALA A 185 -26.96 -3.18 9.33
N SER A 186 -28.18 -2.65 9.18
CA SER A 186 -29.22 -3.15 8.26
C SER A 186 -28.82 -3.04 6.78
N GLU A 187 -27.97 -2.10 6.44
CA GLU A 187 -27.49 -1.85 5.07
C GLU A 187 -26.15 -2.53 4.78
N ARG A 188 -25.42 -2.90 5.81
CA ARG A 188 -24.19 -3.67 5.68
C ARG A 188 -24.52 -5.11 5.33
N ARG A 189 -24.49 -5.49 4.05
CA ARG A 189 -24.72 -6.84 3.58
C ARG A 189 -23.61 -7.80 4.04
N GLY A 190 -23.72 -8.28 5.26
CA GLY A 190 -22.96 -9.42 5.77
C GLY A 190 -23.74 -10.70 5.52
N GLY A 191 -23.12 -11.66 4.88
CA GLY A 191 -23.70 -12.90 4.36
C GLY A 191 -24.30 -13.86 5.39
N SER A 192 -25.43 -13.52 5.98
CA SER A 192 -26.19 -14.44 6.85
C SER A 192 -27.69 -14.56 6.52
N SER A 193 -28.23 -13.78 5.58
CA SER A 193 -29.69 -13.81 5.34
C SER A 193 -30.17 -14.59 4.11
N ARG A 194 -29.29 -15.26 3.37
CA ARG A 194 -29.74 -16.04 2.19
C ARG A 194 -29.95 -17.54 2.41
N ARG A 195 -29.82 -18.02 3.67
CA ARG A 195 -29.97 -19.47 3.96
C ARG A 195 -31.25 -19.88 4.71
N SER A 196 -32.09 -18.94 5.14
CA SER A 196 -33.29 -19.26 5.92
C SER A 196 -34.61 -19.22 5.16
N THR A 197 -34.69 -18.73 3.93
CA THR A 197 -35.93 -18.65 3.16
C THR A 197 -36.14 -19.80 2.16
N ALA A 198 -35.20 -20.74 2.03
CA ALA A 198 -35.31 -21.88 1.11
C ALA A 198 -35.74 -23.20 1.76
N ARG A 199 -36.11 -23.21 3.05
CA ARG A 199 -36.43 -24.44 3.78
C ARG A 199 -37.82 -24.50 4.42
N SER A 200 -38.74 -23.59 4.10
CA SER A 200 -40.10 -23.63 4.68
C SER A 200 -41.24 -23.83 3.68
N ASN A 201 -40.98 -24.35 2.48
CA ASN A 201 -42.08 -24.69 1.56
C ASN A 201 -41.88 -26.06 0.92
N GLY A 202 -42.13 -27.11 1.71
CA GLY A 202 -42.02 -28.48 1.23
C GLY A 202 -42.52 -29.52 2.24
N SER A 203 -43.68 -29.28 2.85
CA SER A 203 -44.35 -30.35 3.59
C SER A 203 -45.84 -30.14 3.47
N ARG A 204 -46.41 -30.85 2.54
CA ARG A 204 -47.75 -31.46 2.56
C ARG A 204 -48.19 -31.80 1.14
N THR A 205 -48.09 -33.07 0.77
CA THR A 205 -49.23 -33.84 0.30
C THR A 205 -48.82 -35.32 0.30
N SER A 206 -49.41 -36.02 1.24
CA SER A 206 -49.55 -37.46 1.26
C SER A 206 -50.54 -37.90 0.17
N ARG A 207 -50.19 -38.94 -0.60
CA ARG A 207 -51.20 -39.97 -1.01
C ARG A 207 -50.47 -41.17 -1.64
N SER A 208 -50.55 -42.23 -0.90
CA SER A 208 -50.78 -43.62 -1.20
C SER A 208 -50.99 -44.01 -2.68
N SER A 209 -50.26 -45.02 -3.13
CA SER A 209 -50.81 -46.34 -3.50
C SER A 209 -49.73 -47.16 -4.23
N SER A 210 -49.41 -48.29 -3.65
CA SER A 210 -49.55 -49.64 -4.16
C SER A 210 -48.68 -50.10 -5.33
N ARG A 211 -47.86 -51.12 -4.99
CA ARG A 211 -47.69 -52.43 -5.69
C ARG A 211 -46.97 -52.48 -7.01
N ALA A 212 -45.91 -53.17 -7.03
CA ALA A 212 -45.65 -54.51 -7.58
C ALA A 212 -44.22 -54.65 -8.06
N SER A 213 -43.51 -55.54 -7.45
CA SER A 213 -42.90 -56.75 -7.95
C SER A 213 -41.96 -56.65 -9.17
N GLY A 214 -40.81 -57.23 -9.00
CA GLY A 214 -40.18 -57.95 -10.07
C GLY A 214 -38.70 -57.66 -10.29
N GLY A 215 -37.86 -58.53 -9.83
CA GLY A 215 -36.87 -59.24 -10.62
C GLY A 215 -35.51 -58.57 -10.76
N SER A 216 -34.55 -59.03 -10.03
CA SER A 216 -33.59 -60.11 -10.32
C SER A 216 -32.40 -59.77 -11.18
N ARG A 217 -31.22 -60.01 -10.57
CA ARG A 217 -29.91 -60.46 -11.17
C ARG A 217 -29.17 -59.47 -12.03
N SER A 218 -27.86 -59.36 -12.00
CA SER A 218 -26.74 -60.20 -11.51
C SER A 218 -25.44 -59.48 -12.01
N SER A 219 -24.38 -59.71 -11.23
CA SER A 219 -23.03 -59.95 -11.65
C SER A 219 -22.37 -58.83 -12.50
N GLY A 220 -21.22 -58.40 -12.16
CA GLY A 220 -19.96 -58.98 -11.93
C GLY A 220 -18.87 -58.02 -12.32
N GLY A 221 -17.81 -58.11 -11.64
CA GLY A 221 -16.44 -58.25 -12.14
C GLY A 221 -15.64 -56.93 -12.15
N SER A 222 -14.79 -56.76 -11.22
CA SER A 222 -13.41 -57.21 -11.11
C SER A 222 -12.33 -56.34 -11.77
N ARG A 223 -11.41 -55.88 -10.89
CA ARG A 223 -9.93 -55.81 -11.07
C ARG A 223 -9.43 -54.86 -12.16
N SER A 224 -8.36 -54.12 -11.99
CA SER A 224 -7.03 -54.28 -11.34
C SER A 224 -6.27 -52.98 -11.52
N SER A 225 -5.59 -52.49 -10.50
CA SER A 225 -4.13 -52.58 -10.28
C SER A 225 -3.22 -52.05 -11.38
N GLY A 226 -2.32 -51.13 -10.97
CA GLY A 226 -1.08 -50.76 -11.69
C GLY A 226 -0.54 -49.41 -11.22
N ARG A 227 0.19 -49.25 -10.33
CA ARG A 227 1.55 -49.28 -9.80
C ARG A 227 2.63 -49.19 -10.89
N SER A 228 3.41 -48.10 -10.86
CA SER A 228 4.86 -47.99 -11.11
C SER A 228 5.23 -46.52 -11.11
N ARG A 229 6.02 -45.97 -10.23
CA ARG A 229 7.45 -46.11 -9.88
C ARG A 229 8.39 -45.89 -11.04
N SER A 230 9.22 -44.92 -10.88
CA SER A 230 10.67 -44.79 -10.99
C SER A 230 11.04 -43.50 -11.72
N SER A 231 11.83 -42.63 -11.23
CA SER A 231 13.19 -42.57 -10.73
C SER A 231 14.14 -41.92 -11.73
N ARG A 232 14.88 -40.93 -11.20
CA ARG A 232 16.27 -40.51 -11.54
C ARG A 232 16.53 -40.04 -12.97
N SER A 233 17.41 -39.14 -13.27
CA SER A 233 18.62 -38.55 -12.66
C SER A 233 19.18 -37.46 -13.58
N SER A 234 19.83 -36.49 -12.94
CA SER A 234 21.14 -35.94 -13.32
C SER A 234 21.41 -35.46 -14.74
N SER A 235 21.64 -34.20 -14.97
CA SER A 235 22.96 -33.61 -15.31
C SER A 235 22.90 -32.12 -15.09
#